data_6312b73b5f042737cd6c2804549cbbfc
#
_entry.id   6312b73b5f042737cd6c2804549cbbfc
#
_cell.length_a   1.000
_cell.length_b   1.000
_cell.length_c   1.000
_cell.angle_alpha   90.00
_cell.angle_beta   90.00
_cell.angle_gamma   90.00
#
_symmetry.space_group_name_H-M   'P 1'
#
loop_
_entity.id
_entity.type
_entity.pdbx_description
1 polymer ?
#
loop_
_entity_poly.entity_id
_entity_poly.type
_entity_poly.pdbx_seq_one_letter_code
_entity_poly.pdbx_strand_id
1 'polypeptide(L)'
;MINIQKLIEQATEKGYQGDNASAKVCQDIVLNAIAIGPLSRNVTIKGGVVMRSKTKNVRRATQDLDIDFIKYSLDDESIDLFIRKLNCLEGIVIIRTGKIEELKQQDYSGKRVFILIEDTEGNQVRSKIDFGVHNRFELEQEEYCFDIGYNDEGVSLLINSDEQMFAEKLRSLLKFGPLSTRFKDVYDMYYLKDTVDMEKLLLALDTYMFFASTFWTKLQNIFGHCCMSKLDKVAMPRLVM
;
A
#
# COMPACT_ATOMS: atom_id res chain seq x y z
N MET A 1 1.51 -15.56 -23.57
CA MET A 1 0.40 -16.03 -22.71
C MET A 1 0.92 -16.17 -21.30
N ILE A 2 0.21 -15.67 -20.29
CA ILE A 2 0.64 -15.70 -18.88
C ILE A 2 0.42 -17.13 -18.36
N ASN A 3 1.48 -17.74 -17.80
CA ASN A 3 1.43 -19.04 -17.14
C ASN A 3 1.79 -18.86 -15.67
N ILE A 4 0.82 -19.02 -14.78
CA ILE A 4 0.94 -18.74 -13.34
C ILE A 4 1.99 -19.64 -12.69
N GLN A 5 2.01 -20.93 -13.03
CA GLN A 5 2.95 -21.88 -12.43
C GLN A 5 4.40 -21.50 -12.75
N LYS A 6 4.68 -21.19 -14.02
CA LYS A 6 6.01 -20.74 -14.46
C LYS A 6 6.45 -19.45 -13.78
N LEU A 7 5.52 -18.51 -13.57
CA LEU A 7 5.82 -17.26 -12.87
C LEU A 7 6.15 -17.50 -11.38
N ILE A 8 5.48 -18.44 -10.72
CA ILE A 8 5.77 -18.82 -9.34
C ILE A 8 7.17 -19.44 -9.24
N GLU A 9 7.55 -20.29 -10.18
CA GLU A 9 8.88 -20.88 -10.26
C GLU A 9 9.95 -19.79 -10.44
N GLN A 10 9.77 -18.87 -11.37
CA GLN A 10 10.67 -17.71 -11.58
C GLN A 10 10.76 -16.80 -10.35
N ALA A 11 9.65 -16.55 -9.67
CA ALA A 11 9.66 -15.79 -8.42
C ALA A 11 10.45 -16.51 -7.32
N THR A 12 10.33 -17.85 -7.26
CA THR A 12 11.08 -18.68 -6.31
C THR A 12 12.58 -18.63 -6.59
N GLU A 13 12.99 -18.71 -7.85
CA GLU A 13 14.40 -18.56 -8.28
C GLU A 13 14.97 -17.18 -7.93
N LYS A 14 14.14 -16.13 -7.97
CA LYS A 14 14.50 -14.77 -7.51
C LYS A 14 14.56 -14.63 -5.99
N GLY A 15 14.29 -15.71 -5.23
CA GLY A 15 14.41 -15.75 -3.76
C GLY A 15 13.11 -15.54 -2.97
N TYR A 16 11.95 -15.43 -3.63
CA TYR A 16 10.67 -15.46 -2.93
C TYR A 16 10.34 -16.90 -2.53
N GLN A 17 9.98 -17.14 -1.27
CA GLN A 17 9.72 -18.49 -0.77
C GLN A 17 8.25 -18.72 -0.44
N GLY A 18 7.74 -19.92 -0.75
CA GLY A 18 6.40 -20.37 -0.39
C GLY A 18 5.31 -19.38 -0.82
N ASP A 19 4.42 -19.03 0.10
CA ASP A 19 3.29 -18.13 -0.15
C ASP A 19 3.70 -16.74 -0.67
N ASN A 20 4.94 -16.29 -0.42
CA ASN A 20 5.42 -15.00 -0.92
C ASN A 20 5.65 -15.02 -2.44
N ALA A 21 6.03 -16.16 -3.04
CA ALA A 21 6.16 -16.29 -4.48
C ALA A 21 4.79 -16.20 -5.16
N SER A 22 3.81 -16.95 -4.66
CA SER A 22 2.42 -16.91 -5.15
C SER A 22 1.80 -15.52 -4.97
N ALA A 23 2.03 -14.86 -3.81
CA ALA A 23 1.55 -13.50 -3.57
C ALA A 23 2.19 -12.49 -4.53
N LYS A 24 3.50 -12.60 -4.82
CA LYS A 24 4.20 -11.75 -5.80
C LYS A 24 3.57 -11.87 -7.17
N VAL A 25 3.33 -13.09 -7.65
CA VAL A 25 2.71 -13.35 -8.96
C VAL A 25 1.30 -12.79 -9.02
N CYS A 26 0.49 -13.03 -7.99
CA CYS A 26 -0.86 -12.48 -7.90
C CYS A 26 -0.85 -10.94 -7.95
N GLN A 27 0.04 -10.30 -7.18
CA GLN A 27 0.19 -8.85 -7.15
C GLN A 27 0.61 -8.30 -8.51
N ASP A 28 1.56 -8.95 -9.21
CA ASP A 28 2.01 -8.53 -10.53
C ASP A 28 0.88 -8.58 -11.57
N ILE A 29 0.07 -9.64 -11.55
CA ILE A 29 -1.08 -9.79 -12.45
C ILE A 29 -2.10 -8.68 -12.16
N VAL A 30 -2.42 -8.42 -10.89
CA VAL A 30 -3.39 -7.37 -10.51
C VAL A 30 -2.87 -5.98 -10.86
N LEU A 31 -1.60 -5.66 -10.58
CA LEU A 31 -1.01 -4.37 -10.95
C LEU A 31 -1.05 -4.13 -12.45
N ASN A 32 -0.74 -5.16 -13.26
CA ASN A 32 -0.84 -5.04 -14.71
C ASN A 32 -2.29 -4.85 -15.18
N ALA A 33 -3.22 -5.62 -14.61
CA ALA A 33 -4.64 -5.47 -14.96
C ALA A 33 -5.19 -4.08 -14.60
N ILE A 34 -4.74 -3.49 -13.49
CA ILE A 34 -5.09 -2.11 -13.12
C ILE A 34 -4.49 -1.13 -14.13
N ALA A 35 -3.22 -1.28 -14.48
CA ALA A 35 -2.50 -0.34 -15.33
C ALA A 35 -3.09 -0.23 -16.74
N ILE A 36 -3.47 -1.37 -17.35
CA ILE A 36 -4.10 -1.38 -18.68
C ILE A 36 -5.61 -1.19 -18.63
N GLY A 37 -6.19 -1.34 -17.44
CA GLY A 37 -7.64 -1.25 -17.23
C GLY A 37 -8.15 0.20 -17.19
N PRO A 38 -9.46 0.39 -17.27
CA PRO A 38 -10.09 1.72 -17.34
C PRO A 38 -10.05 2.49 -16.01
N LEU A 39 -9.64 1.86 -14.91
CA LEU A 39 -9.61 2.46 -13.57
C LEU A 39 -8.20 2.80 -13.07
N SER A 40 -7.18 2.81 -13.95
CA SER A 40 -5.78 3.06 -13.58
C SER A 40 -5.55 4.38 -12.85
N ARG A 41 -6.35 5.42 -13.14
CA ARG A 41 -6.29 6.73 -12.48
C ARG A 41 -7.24 6.88 -11.28
N ASN A 42 -8.04 5.84 -10.99
CA ASN A 42 -8.98 5.83 -9.87
C ASN A 42 -8.46 5.06 -8.66
N VAL A 43 -7.20 4.65 -8.67
CA VAL A 43 -6.57 3.90 -7.59
C VAL A 43 -5.18 4.42 -7.30
N THR A 44 -4.76 4.28 -6.05
CA THR A 44 -3.36 4.42 -5.62
C THR A 44 -2.94 3.16 -4.90
N ILE A 45 -1.75 2.67 -5.23
CA ILE A 45 -1.16 1.51 -4.57
C ILE A 45 -0.38 2.01 -3.35
N LYS A 46 -0.49 1.30 -2.24
CA LYS A 46 0.19 1.66 -0.99
C LYS A 46 0.77 0.45 -0.26
N GLY A 47 1.31 0.69 0.92
CA GLY A 47 1.71 -0.37 1.84
C GLY A 47 2.89 -1.21 1.39
N GLY A 48 2.79 -2.50 1.66
CA GLY A 48 3.89 -3.44 1.53
C GLY A 48 4.38 -3.67 0.11
N VAL A 49 3.50 -3.60 -0.88
CA VAL A 49 3.85 -3.81 -2.30
C VAL A 49 4.73 -2.69 -2.83
N VAL A 50 4.40 -1.44 -2.50
CA VAL A 50 5.24 -0.28 -2.86
C VAL A 50 6.61 -0.38 -2.19
N MET A 51 6.64 -0.68 -0.88
CA MET A 51 7.90 -0.80 -0.14
C MET A 51 8.79 -1.93 -0.65
N ARG A 52 8.22 -3.10 -0.99
CA ARG A 52 8.96 -4.19 -1.63
C ARG A 52 9.57 -3.73 -2.96
N SER A 53 8.79 -3.03 -3.79
CA SER A 53 9.25 -2.57 -5.09
C SER A 53 10.35 -1.52 -4.97
N LYS A 54 10.20 -0.53 -4.10
CA LYS A 54 11.21 0.52 -3.86
C LYS A 54 12.51 -0.03 -3.28
N THR A 55 12.42 -0.93 -2.29
CA THR A 55 13.60 -1.50 -1.62
C THR A 55 14.30 -2.57 -2.45
N LYS A 56 13.65 -3.14 -3.46
CA LYS A 56 14.13 -4.30 -4.25
C LYS A 56 14.57 -5.48 -3.38
N ASN A 57 14.05 -5.57 -2.15
CA ASN A 57 14.45 -6.56 -1.16
C ASN A 57 13.40 -7.67 -1.07
N VAL A 58 13.74 -8.88 -1.53
CA VAL A 58 12.86 -10.05 -1.49
C VAL A 58 12.41 -10.41 -0.07
N ARG A 59 13.22 -10.10 0.95
CA ARG A 59 12.86 -10.32 2.37
C ARG A 59 11.79 -9.34 2.86
N ARG A 60 11.61 -8.21 2.15
CA ARG A 60 10.50 -7.26 2.41
C ARG A 60 9.20 -7.73 1.77
N ALA A 61 9.05 -9.03 1.50
CA ALA A 61 7.85 -9.61 0.94
C ALA A 61 6.58 -9.25 1.74
N THR A 62 5.48 -9.13 1.02
CA THR A 62 4.15 -8.90 1.57
C THR A 62 3.15 -9.80 0.85
N GLN A 63 2.14 -10.26 1.57
CA GLN A 63 1.08 -11.09 1.00
C GLN A 63 -0.15 -10.26 0.60
N ASP A 64 -0.32 -9.12 1.25
CA ASP A 64 -1.47 -8.24 1.04
C ASP A 64 -1.17 -7.23 -0.08
N LEU A 65 -2.20 -6.87 -0.84
CA LEU A 65 -2.19 -5.75 -1.76
C LEU A 65 -3.12 -4.67 -1.20
N ASP A 66 -2.55 -3.54 -0.84
CA ASP A 66 -3.28 -2.39 -0.30
C ASP A 66 -3.56 -1.38 -1.41
N ILE A 67 -4.84 -1.04 -1.62
CA ILE A 67 -5.31 -0.11 -2.66
C ILE A 67 -6.24 0.92 -2.03
N ASP A 68 -6.04 2.19 -2.30
CA ASP A 68 -7.05 3.20 -2.00
C ASP A 68 -7.73 3.67 -3.30
N PHE A 69 -9.04 3.76 -3.29
CA PHE A 69 -9.82 4.36 -4.36
C PHE A 69 -9.72 5.88 -4.34
N ILE A 70 -9.52 6.48 -5.52
CA ILE A 70 -9.48 7.93 -5.73
C ILE A 70 -10.76 8.33 -6.45
N LYS A 71 -11.61 9.11 -5.79
CA LYS A 71 -12.90 9.56 -6.36
C LYS A 71 -13.74 8.40 -6.89
N TYR A 72 -13.72 7.27 -6.20
CA TYR A 72 -14.46 6.06 -6.52
C TYR A 72 -15.08 5.49 -5.25
N SER A 73 -16.28 4.94 -5.32
CA SER A 73 -17.01 4.45 -4.15
C SER A 73 -16.41 3.16 -3.59
N LEU A 74 -16.49 2.98 -2.27
CA LEU A 74 -16.07 1.78 -1.55
C LEU A 74 -17.25 0.84 -1.23
N ASP A 75 -18.43 1.05 -1.82
CA ASP A 75 -19.54 0.11 -1.68
C ASP A 75 -19.26 -1.24 -2.35
N ASP A 76 -19.98 -2.27 -1.97
CA ASP A 76 -19.75 -3.63 -2.45
C ASP A 76 -19.94 -3.75 -3.97
N GLU A 77 -20.91 -3.02 -4.54
CA GLU A 77 -21.18 -3.02 -5.98
C GLU A 77 -20.03 -2.41 -6.77
N SER A 78 -19.45 -1.32 -6.27
CA SER A 78 -18.28 -0.66 -6.87
C SER A 78 -17.05 -1.56 -6.80
N ILE A 79 -16.84 -2.25 -5.69
CA ILE A 79 -15.75 -3.23 -5.56
C ILE A 79 -15.93 -4.39 -6.53
N ASP A 80 -17.14 -4.94 -6.63
CA ASP A 80 -17.43 -6.02 -7.58
C ASP A 80 -17.26 -5.56 -9.04
N LEU A 81 -17.63 -4.33 -9.35
CA LEU A 81 -17.38 -3.74 -10.66
C LEU A 81 -15.87 -3.58 -10.91
N PHE A 82 -15.12 -3.12 -9.93
CA PHE A 82 -13.66 -3.02 -10.02
C PHE A 82 -13.02 -4.39 -10.31
N ILE A 83 -13.37 -5.43 -9.55
CA ILE A 83 -12.84 -6.79 -9.79
C ILE A 83 -13.21 -7.28 -11.20
N ARG A 84 -14.45 -7.06 -11.67
CA ARG A 84 -14.82 -7.42 -13.04
C ARG A 84 -13.98 -6.69 -14.09
N LYS A 85 -13.61 -5.43 -13.87
CA LYS A 85 -12.77 -4.65 -14.80
C LYS A 85 -11.30 -5.06 -14.81
N LEU A 86 -10.84 -5.83 -13.82
CA LEU A 86 -9.51 -6.44 -13.84
C LEU A 86 -9.40 -7.59 -14.86
N ASN A 87 -10.52 -8.10 -15.40
CA ASN A 87 -10.52 -9.15 -16.43
C ASN A 87 -10.26 -8.56 -17.83
N CYS A 88 -9.13 -7.87 -17.98
CA CYS A 88 -8.68 -7.24 -19.22
C CYS A 88 -7.38 -7.86 -19.76
N LEU A 89 -6.80 -8.83 -19.05
CA LEU A 89 -5.62 -9.60 -19.49
C LEU A 89 -6.04 -10.85 -20.25
N GLU A 90 -5.48 -11.04 -21.44
CA GLU A 90 -5.76 -12.25 -22.24
C GLU A 90 -5.33 -13.51 -21.53
N GLY A 91 -6.25 -14.47 -21.44
CA GLY A 91 -6.00 -15.78 -20.83
C GLY A 91 -5.94 -15.79 -19.30
N ILE A 92 -6.33 -14.70 -18.64
CA ILE A 92 -6.40 -14.59 -17.18
C ILE A 92 -7.83 -14.29 -16.75
N VAL A 93 -8.33 -15.03 -15.76
CA VAL A 93 -9.61 -14.80 -15.11
C VAL A 93 -9.38 -14.43 -13.66
N ILE A 94 -9.91 -13.29 -13.24
CA ILE A 94 -9.84 -12.78 -11.86
C ILE A 94 -11.25 -12.74 -11.30
N ILE A 95 -11.50 -13.50 -10.24
CA ILE A 95 -12.81 -13.56 -9.59
C ILE A 95 -12.68 -13.30 -8.09
N ARG A 96 -13.71 -12.64 -7.54
CA ARG A 96 -13.87 -12.54 -6.08
C ARG A 96 -14.33 -13.87 -5.52
N THR A 97 -13.73 -14.26 -4.40
CA THR A 97 -14.15 -15.44 -3.61
C THR A 97 -14.64 -15.00 -2.23
N GLY A 98 -15.71 -15.63 -1.77
CA GLY A 98 -16.27 -15.34 -0.45
C GLY A 98 -16.98 -13.98 -0.35
N LYS A 99 -17.16 -13.52 0.89
CA LYS A 99 -17.81 -12.24 1.22
C LYS A 99 -16.78 -11.11 1.29
N ILE A 100 -17.23 -9.88 1.07
CA ILE A 100 -16.47 -8.68 1.37
C ILE A 100 -16.47 -8.49 2.90
N GLU A 101 -15.28 -8.32 3.49
CA GLU A 101 -15.10 -8.17 4.92
C GLU A 101 -14.81 -6.71 5.29
N GLU A 102 -15.48 -6.19 6.30
CA GLU A 102 -15.20 -4.86 6.85
C GLU A 102 -13.93 -4.88 7.70
N LEU A 103 -13.00 -3.97 7.45
CA LEU A 103 -11.76 -3.81 8.21
C LEU A 103 -11.99 -2.93 9.44
N LYS A 104 -12.42 -3.55 10.54
CA LYS A 104 -12.84 -2.86 11.79
C LYS A 104 -11.70 -2.15 12.54
N GLN A 105 -10.42 -2.41 12.23
CA GLN A 105 -9.28 -1.86 12.96
C GLN A 105 -8.68 -0.62 12.31
N GLN A 106 -9.18 -0.21 11.17
CA GLN A 106 -8.74 1.01 10.49
C GLN A 106 -9.58 2.20 10.95
N ASP A 107 -8.97 3.38 11.01
CA ASP A 107 -9.67 4.62 11.38
C ASP A 107 -10.60 5.12 10.25
N TYR A 108 -10.70 4.39 9.17
CA TYR A 108 -11.60 4.57 8.05
C TYR A 108 -12.21 3.22 7.67
N SER A 109 -13.38 3.26 7.05
CA SER A 109 -14.07 2.08 6.57
C SER A 109 -13.28 1.43 5.45
N GLY A 110 -12.41 0.48 5.78
CA GLY A 110 -11.70 -0.35 4.80
C GLY A 110 -12.45 -1.64 4.54
N LYS A 111 -12.24 -2.23 3.39
CA LYS A 111 -12.84 -3.51 3.00
C LYS A 111 -11.80 -4.48 2.50
N ARG A 112 -11.91 -5.75 2.89
CA ARG A 112 -11.06 -6.84 2.43
C ARG A 112 -11.81 -7.74 1.48
N VAL A 113 -11.15 -8.07 0.37
CA VAL A 113 -11.68 -8.95 -0.66
C VAL A 113 -10.69 -10.06 -0.95
N PHE A 114 -11.15 -11.28 -0.99
CA PHE A 114 -10.36 -12.43 -1.44
C PHE A 114 -10.58 -12.65 -2.94
N ILE A 115 -9.51 -12.87 -3.67
CA ILE A 115 -9.53 -13.11 -5.11
C ILE A 115 -8.88 -14.45 -5.45
N LEU A 116 -9.37 -15.06 -6.51
CA LEU A 116 -8.77 -16.19 -7.22
C LEU A 116 -8.41 -15.71 -8.62
N ILE A 117 -7.20 -16.00 -9.04
CA ILE A 117 -6.72 -15.78 -10.41
C ILE A 117 -6.44 -17.14 -11.02
N GLU A 118 -6.94 -17.35 -12.24
CA GLU A 118 -6.77 -18.58 -13.00
C GLU A 118 -6.26 -18.26 -14.40
N ASP A 119 -5.33 -19.08 -14.90
CA ASP A 119 -4.84 -19.02 -16.27
C ASP A 119 -5.54 -20.05 -17.19
N THR A 120 -5.20 -20.05 -18.48
CA THR A 120 -5.81 -20.94 -19.48
C THR A 120 -5.47 -22.41 -19.28
N GLU A 121 -4.44 -22.74 -18.49
CA GLU A 121 -4.05 -24.11 -18.17
C GLU A 121 -4.71 -24.61 -16.87
N GLY A 122 -5.51 -23.77 -16.21
CA GLY A 122 -6.17 -24.11 -14.95
C GLY A 122 -5.27 -23.92 -13.72
N ASN A 123 -4.08 -23.31 -13.87
CA ASN A 123 -3.28 -22.96 -12.70
C ASN A 123 -3.91 -21.81 -11.94
N GLN A 124 -3.93 -21.92 -10.63
CA GLN A 124 -4.63 -20.98 -9.77
C GLN A 124 -3.71 -20.36 -8.72
N VAL A 125 -3.93 -19.10 -8.41
CA VAL A 125 -3.33 -18.39 -7.28
C VAL A 125 -4.39 -17.57 -6.53
N ARG A 126 -4.26 -17.54 -5.22
CA ARG A 126 -5.19 -16.81 -4.35
C ARG A 126 -4.47 -15.69 -3.62
N SER A 127 -5.15 -14.58 -3.44
CA SER A 127 -4.65 -13.47 -2.63
C SER A 127 -5.81 -12.67 -2.07
N LYS A 128 -5.46 -11.61 -1.34
CA LYS A 128 -6.43 -10.66 -0.80
C LYS A 128 -6.02 -9.23 -1.14
N ILE A 129 -7.02 -8.40 -1.33
CA ILE A 129 -6.87 -6.96 -1.56
C ILE A 129 -7.58 -6.24 -0.43
N ASP A 130 -6.88 -5.33 0.21
CA ASP A 130 -7.43 -4.41 1.19
C ASP A 130 -7.71 -3.07 0.50
N PHE A 131 -8.98 -2.71 0.47
CA PHE A 131 -9.45 -1.48 -0.15
C PHE A 131 -9.70 -0.40 0.90
N GLY A 132 -9.23 0.79 0.63
CA GLY A 132 -9.55 2.02 1.34
C GLY A 132 -10.02 3.11 0.39
N VAL A 133 -10.14 4.33 0.90
CA VAL A 133 -10.46 5.52 0.11
C VAL A 133 -9.39 6.58 0.35
N HIS A 134 -8.80 7.07 -0.72
CA HIS A 134 -7.96 8.25 -0.68
C HIS A 134 -8.84 9.49 -0.62
N ASN A 135 -8.95 10.07 0.58
CA ASN A 135 -9.77 11.25 0.87
C ASN A 135 -8.94 12.48 1.31
N ARG A 136 -7.62 12.42 1.15
CA ARG A 136 -6.67 13.46 1.55
C ARG A 136 -6.09 14.13 0.31
N PHE A 137 -6.96 14.92 -0.35
CA PHE A 137 -6.67 15.52 -1.66
C PHE A 137 -5.55 16.57 -1.63
N GLU A 138 -5.16 17.04 -0.47
CA GLU A 138 -4.01 17.91 -0.23
C GLU A 138 -2.66 17.16 -0.35
N LEU A 139 -2.68 15.82 -0.32
CA LEU A 139 -1.50 14.99 -0.52
C LEU A 139 -1.52 14.41 -1.93
N GLU A 140 -0.56 14.83 -2.74
CA GLU A 140 -0.42 14.37 -4.12
C GLU A 140 0.08 12.93 -4.20
N GLN A 141 -0.45 12.19 -5.17
CA GLN A 141 0.00 10.85 -5.49
C GLN A 141 1.16 10.93 -6.49
N GLU A 142 2.11 10.01 -6.38
CA GLU A 142 3.26 9.90 -7.29
C GLU A 142 3.02 8.82 -8.33
N GLU A 143 3.52 9.02 -9.54
CA GLU A 143 3.56 7.99 -10.56
C GLU A 143 4.80 7.11 -10.35
N TYR A 144 4.63 5.79 -10.29
CA TYR A 144 5.70 4.85 -10.04
C TYR A 144 5.61 3.65 -10.99
N CYS A 145 6.76 3.27 -11.58
CA CYS A 145 6.87 2.12 -12.45
C CYS A 145 7.23 0.87 -11.62
N PHE A 146 6.28 -0.06 -11.53
CA PHE A 146 6.49 -1.36 -10.90
C PHE A 146 7.15 -2.34 -11.85
N ASP A 147 8.20 -3.00 -11.38
CA ASP A 147 8.80 -4.16 -12.04
C ASP A 147 7.90 -5.38 -11.82
N ILE A 148 7.35 -5.95 -12.90
CA ILE A 148 6.51 -7.13 -12.89
C ILE A 148 7.17 -8.29 -13.65
N GLY A 149 6.98 -9.53 -13.16
CA GLY A 149 7.80 -10.67 -13.54
C GLY A 149 7.67 -11.16 -14.99
N TYR A 150 6.73 -10.62 -15.78
CA TYR A 150 6.44 -11.07 -17.15
C TYR A 150 6.26 -9.94 -18.16
N ASN A 151 6.62 -8.71 -17.76
CA ASN A 151 6.63 -7.55 -18.64
C ASN A 151 7.89 -6.72 -18.34
N ASP A 152 8.83 -6.71 -19.28
CA ASP A 152 10.13 -6.05 -19.12
C ASP A 152 10.01 -4.51 -19.05
N GLU A 153 8.92 -3.95 -19.56
CA GLU A 153 8.66 -2.49 -19.48
C GLU A 153 8.12 -2.08 -18.11
N GLY A 154 7.66 -3.05 -17.30
CA GLY A 154 6.97 -2.77 -16.05
C GLY A 154 5.58 -2.16 -16.26
N VAL A 155 4.99 -1.62 -15.19
CA VAL A 155 3.70 -0.93 -15.24
C VAL A 155 3.71 0.32 -14.37
N SER A 156 3.23 1.44 -14.92
CA SER A 156 3.12 2.71 -14.18
C SER A 156 1.75 2.85 -13.55
N LEU A 157 1.74 3.11 -12.23
CA LEU A 157 0.54 3.34 -11.42
C LEU A 157 0.78 4.46 -10.41
N LEU A 158 -0.30 5.04 -9.91
CA LEU A 158 -0.22 5.98 -8.80
C LEU A 158 0.10 5.24 -7.49
N ILE A 159 0.99 5.83 -6.70
CA ILE A 159 1.32 5.39 -5.36
C ILE A 159 1.17 6.54 -4.36
N ASN A 160 1.04 6.21 -3.08
CA ASN A 160 1.21 7.20 -2.02
C ASN A 160 2.66 7.70 -2.01
N SER A 161 2.88 9.01 -1.79
CA SER A 161 4.22 9.56 -1.68
C SER A 161 5.01 8.95 -0.51
N ASP A 162 6.33 9.12 -0.51
CA ASP A 162 7.19 8.64 0.57
C ASP A 162 6.82 9.26 1.91
N GLU A 163 6.47 10.55 1.92
CA GLU A 163 6.03 11.28 3.10
C GLU A 163 4.70 10.76 3.64
N GLN A 164 3.76 10.49 2.74
CA GLN A 164 2.46 9.92 3.10
C GLN A 164 2.63 8.53 3.71
N MET A 165 3.42 7.65 3.06
CA MET A 165 3.73 6.33 3.58
C MET A 165 4.45 6.38 4.94
N PHE A 166 5.38 7.31 5.11
CA PHE A 166 6.09 7.52 6.38
C PHE A 166 5.10 7.92 7.48
N ALA A 167 4.24 8.92 7.22
CA ALA A 167 3.26 9.41 8.18
C ALA A 167 2.25 8.33 8.58
N GLU A 168 1.74 7.53 7.63
CA GLU A 168 0.85 6.39 7.90
C GLU A 168 1.49 5.33 8.82
N LYS A 169 2.77 4.99 8.57
CA LYS A 169 3.52 4.02 9.36
C LYS A 169 3.80 4.54 10.77
N LEU A 170 4.23 5.79 10.87
CA LEU A 170 4.46 6.42 12.17
C LEU A 170 3.18 6.47 13.00
N ARG A 171 2.06 6.89 12.39
CA ARG A 171 0.74 6.88 13.04
C ARG A 171 0.37 5.47 13.53
N SER A 172 0.60 4.47 12.71
CA SER A 172 0.33 3.07 13.06
C SER A 172 1.16 2.63 14.27
N LEU A 173 2.46 2.89 14.28
CA LEU A 173 3.33 2.56 15.41
C LEU A 173 2.90 3.27 16.71
N LEU A 174 2.55 4.53 16.61
CA LEU A 174 2.07 5.30 17.77
C LEU A 174 0.72 4.80 18.31
N LYS A 175 -0.17 4.38 17.42
CA LYS A 175 -1.47 3.80 17.80
C LYS A 175 -1.31 2.49 18.57
N PHE A 176 -0.44 1.60 18.10
CA PHE A 176 -0.21 0.29 18.71
C PHE A 176 0.79 0.33 19.88
N GLY A 177 1.60 1.40 19.98
CA GLY A 177 2.51 1.63 21.08
C GLY A 177 3.72 0.68 21.15
N PRO A 178 4.44 0.66 22.29
CA PRO A 178 5.73 -0.03 22.42
C PRO A 178 5.65 -1.55 22.33
N LEU A 179 4.48 -2.15 22.49
CA LEU A 179 4.25 -3.58 22.35
C LEU A 179 3.93 -4.00 20.90
N SER A 180 4.04 -3.06 19.97
CA SER A 180 3.78 -3.33 18.55
C SER A 180 4.79 -4.30 17.97
N THR A 181 4.31 -5.32 17.26
CA THR A 181 5.14 -6.24 16.47
C THR A 181 5.38 -5.77 15.03
N ARG A 182 5.14 -4.48 14.76
CA ARG A 182 5.21 -3.88 13.40
C ARG A 182 6.64 -3.53 12.99
N PHE A 183 7.57 -4.47 13.11
CA PHE A 183 8.98 -4.29 12.74
C PHE A 183 9.16 -3.91 11.27
N LYS A 184 8.27 -4.36 10.38
CA LYS A 184 8.29 -3.97 8.96
C LYS A 184 8.04 -2.47 8.79
N ASP A 185 7.17 -1.85 9.60
CA ASP A 185 6.91 -0.41 9.52
C ASP A 185 8.14 0.40 9.98
N VAL A 186 8.86 -0.08 11.01
CA VAL A 186 10.13 0.54 11.45
C VAL A 186 11.19 0.45 10.34
N TYR A 187 11.34 -0.71 9.71
CA TYR A 187 12.25 -0.91 8.59
C TYR A 187 11.91 0.01 7.41
N ASP A 188 10.62 0.09 7.06
CA ASP A 188 10.16 0.92 5.96
C ASP A 188 10.44 2.41 6.23
N MET A 189 10.16 2.90 7.44
CA MET A 189 10.48 4.29 7.81
C MET A 189 11.99 4.57 7.80
N TYR A 190 12.81 3.60 8.24
CA TYR A 190 14.26 3.73 8.16
C TYR A 190 14.73 3.87 6.71
N TYR A 191 14.11 3.14 5.78
CA TYR A 191 14.41 3.26 4.35
C TYR A 191 13.95 4.62 3.77
N LEU A 192 12.74 5.04 4.13
CA LEU A 192 12.12 6.26 3.61
C LEU A 192 12.77 7.55 4.14
N LYS A 193 13.42 7.52 5.30
CA LYS A 193 13.98 8.73 5.95
C LYS A 193 14.96 9.53 5.08
N ASP A 194 15.60 8.89 4.10
CA ASP A 194 16.59 9.50 3.23
C ASP A 194 15.97 10.05 1.91
N THR A 195 14.69 9.73 1.63
CA THR A 195 13.97 10.12 0.41
C THR A 195 12.88 11.16 0.65
N VAL A 196 12.40 11.29 1.91
CA VAL A 196 11.31 12.21 2.25
C VAL A 196 11.76 13.67 2.18
N ASP A 197 10.91 14.51 1.56
CA ASP A 197 11.00 15.95 1.66
C ASP A 197 10.40 16.43 2.99
N MET A 198 11.12 17.29 3.72
CA MET A 198 10.71 17.68 5.08
C MET A 198 9.43 18.54 5.10
N GLU A 199 9.22 19.40 4.11
CA GLU A 199 8.02 20.26 4.05
C GLU A 199 6.79 19.41 3.74
N LYS A 200 6.90 18.50 2.76
CA LYS A 200 5.83 17.55 2.42
C LYS A 200 5.56 16.58 3.57
N LEU A 201 6.59 16.13 4.29
CA LEU A 201 6.43 15.28 5.45
C LEU A 201 5.67 15.98 6.57
N LEU A 202 5.96 17.24 6.85
CA LEU A 202 5.22 18.02 7.84
C LEU A 202 3.74 18.15 7.46
N LEU A 203 3.44 18.40 6.18
CA LEU A 203 2.06 18.44 5.69
C LEU A 203 1.37 17.07 5.86
N ALA A 204 2.05 15.99 5.51
CA ALA A 204 1.52 14.63 5.67
C ALA A 204 1.28 14.31 7.14
N LEU A 205 2.23 14.62 8.03
CA LEU A 205 2.07 14.44 9.47
C LEU A 205 0.88 15.22 10.03
N ASP A 206 0.74 16.49 9.66
CA ASP A 206 -0.39 17.31 10.06
C ASP A 206 -1.72 16.69 9.61
N THR A 207 -1.80 16.29 8.34
CA THR A 207 -2.97 15.67 7.75
C THR A 207 -3.38 14.34 8.41
N TYR A 208 -2.40 13.50 8.77
CA TYR A 208 -2.68 12.19 9.38
C TYR A 208 -2.85 12.24 10.90
N MET A 209 -2.31 13.26 11.57
CA MET A 209 -2.22 13.31 13.02
C MET A 209 -3.07 14.38 13.69
N PHE A 210 -3.74 15.23 12.93
CA PHE A 210 -4.54 16.36 13.42
C PHE A 210 -5.64 15.97 14.43
N PHE A 211 -6.08 14.72 14.48
CA PHE A 211 -7.04 14.22 15.46
C PHE A 211 -6.42 13.73 16.79
N ALA A 212 -5.13 13.92 16.99
CA ALA A 212 -4.45 13.46 18.20
C ALA A 212 -3.83 14.61 19.00
N SER A 213 -4.65 15.40 19.71
CA SER A 213 -4.15 16.26 20.79
C SER A 213 -3.29 15.51 21.84
N THR A 214 -3.47 14.19 21.93
CA THR A 214 -2.63 13.26 22.67
C THR A 214 -1.33 12.86 21.95
N PHE A 215 -1.15 13.21 20.68
CA PHE A 215 0.00 12.80 19.90
C PHE A 215 1.28 13.53 20.31
N TRP A 216 1.24 14.84 20.41
CA TRP A 216 2.38 15.65 20.86
C TRP A 216 2.83 15.27 22.26
N THR A 217 1.89 15.01 23.18
CA THR A 217 2.17 14.55 24.53
C THR A 217 2.86 13.17 24.53
N LYS A 218 2.44 12.26 23.64
CA LYS A 218 3.07 10.94 23.49
C LYS A 218 4.47 11.03 22.85
N LEU A 219 4.67 11.88 21.85
CA LEU A 219 5.99 12.13 21.26
C LEU A 219 6.95 12.73 22.26
N GLN A 220 6.51 13.73 23.05
CA GLN A 220 7.31 14.30 24.13
C GLN A 220 7.73 13.26 25.16
N ASN A 221 6.86 12.33 25.50
CA ASN A 221 7.15 11.24 26.43
C ASN A 221 8.08 10.17 25.86
N ILE A 222 8.07 9.94 24.52
CA ILE A 222 8.91 8.93 23.86
C ILE A 222 10.32 9.46 23.54
N PHE A 223 10.41 10.70 23.06
CA PHE A 223 11.67 11.26 22.56
C PHE A 223 12.38 12.23 23.52
N GLY A 224 11.75 12.55 24.66
CA GLY A 224 12.27 13.52 25.63
C GLY A 224 12.39 14.94 25.08
N HIS A 225 12.55 15.91 25.96
CA HIS A 225 12.61 17.35 25.62
C HIS A 225 13.79 17.75 24.71
N CYS A 226 14.82 16.92 24.58
CA CYS A 226 16.07 17.30 23.91
C CYS A 226 16.00 17.21 22.37
N CYS A 227 15.15 16.34 21.78
CA CYS A 227 15.00 16.22 20.32
C CYS A 227 14.00 17.21 19.72
N MET A 228 13.11 17.79 20.55
CA MET A 228 11.98 18.60 20.11
C MET A 228 12.36 20.06 19.79
N SER A 229 13.49 20.57 20.28
CA SER A 229 13.87 21.99 20.09
C SER A 229 14.12 22.38 18.61
N LYS A 230 14.30 21.43 17.72
CA LYS A 230 14.39 21.66 16.26
C LYS A 230 13.03 21.61 15.58
N LEU A 231 12.12 20.76 16.06
CA LEU A 231 10.75 20.63 15.54
C LEU A 231 9.84 21.79 16.00
N ASP A 232 9.99 22.26 17.23
CA ASP A 232 9.24 23.40 17.77
C ASP A 232 9.48 24.72 17.00
N LYS A 233 10.66 24.89 16.40
CA LYS A 233 10.97 26.09 15.61
C LYS A 233 10.28 26.13 14.24
N VAL A 234 9.83 24.99 13.73
CA VAL A 234 9.18 24.88 12.41
C VAL A 234 7.65 24.77 12.53
N ALA A 235 7.13 24.16 13.59
CA ALA A 235 5.71 23.85 13.74
C ALA A 235 4.90 24.91 14.50
N MET A 236 5.52 25.73 15.37
CA MET A 236 4.81 26.69 16.24
C MET A 236 4.20 27.93 15.56
N PRO A 237 4.65 28.45 14.40
CA PRO A 237 4.04 29.65 13.82
C PRO A 237 2.62 29.46 13.26
N ARG A 238 2.12 28.23 13.12
CA ARG A 238 0.82 27.95 12.50
C ARG A 238 -0.30 27.54 13.48
N LEU A 239 0.00 27.41 14.76
CA LEU A 239 -0.97 27.00 15.79
C LEU A 239 -1.57 28.14 16.62
N VAL A 240 -1.24 29.40 16.30
CA VAL A 240 -1.75 30.60 16.98
C VAL A 240 -2.36 31.56 15.95
N MET A 241 -3.35 31.10 15.20
CA MET A 241 -4.36 31.93 14.55
C MET A 241 -5.71 31.24 14.60
#